data_faa2fdb86f85d1fc8ea17db3f55cf7f2
#
_entry.id   faa2fdb86f85d1fc8ea17db3f55cf7f2
#
_cell.length_a   1.000
_cell.length_b   1.000
_cell.length_c   1.000
_cell.angle_alpha   90.00
_cell.angle_beta   90.00
_cell.angle_gamma   90.00
#
_symmetry.space_group_name_H-M   'P 1'
#
loop_
_entity.id
_entity.type
_entity.pdbx_description
1 polymer ?
#
loop_
_entity_poly.entity_id
_entity_poly.type
_entity_poly.pdbx_seq_one_letter_code
_entity_poly.pdbx_strand_id
1 'polypeptide(L)'
;MAMDVRNGKNSIVAADFSLTDVQRKIVSAVAEHILPRTSTPGAIDAGVPAFIELMLQDCYKKTEQYSFLKGTNDLVKADFLGQSAAGQVAMLKLLESNTKDLMKNFSQKKIKVGDNIDKDTLEGANGVPFWRLMKELTLLGYYTSEKGAQASFIYEPTPGKYELITDMKPTQKSFMY
;
A
#
# COMPACT_ATOMS: atom_id res chain seq x y z
N MET A 1 -0.33 42.11 9.78
CA MET A 1 -1.80 42.04 9.79
C MET A 1 -2.20 41.11 8.61
N ALA A 2 -2.32 39.82 8.83
CA ALA A 2 -2.65 38.84 7.81
C ALA A 2 -4.18 38.75 7.74
N MET A 3 -4.75 39.10 6.58
CA MET A 3 -6.17 38.95 6.35
C MET A 3 -6.51 37.46 6.14
N ASP A 4 -7.26 36.95 7.08
CA ASP A 4 -7.88 35.61 7.06
C ASP A 4 -9.11 35.69 6.13
N VAL A 5 -8.97 35.21 4.88
CA VAL A 5 -10.09 35.09 3.94
C VAL A 5 -10.72 33.72 4.15
N ARG A 6 -11.48 33.58 5.22
CA ARG A 6 -12.41 32.46 5.41
C ARG A 6 -13.72 32.78 4.72
N ASN A 7 -13.82 32.44 3.46
CA ASN A 7 -15.12 32.39 2.82
C ASN A 7 -15.70 31.00 3.04
N GLY A 8 -16.82 30.96 3.80
CA GLY A 8 -17.47 29.76 4.30
C GLY A 8 -18.09 28.88 3.19
N LYS A 9 -17.30 28.02 2.65
CA LYS A 9 -17.74 26.75 2.07
C LYS A 9 -17.01 25.70 2.86
N ASN A 10 -17.73 24.74 3.44
CA ASN A 10 -17.21 23.62 4.21
C ASN A 10 -15.92 23.05 3.58
N SER A 11 -14.81 23.71 3.83
CA SER A 11 -13.51 23.06 3.68
C SER A 11 -13.56 21.98 4.74
N ILE A 12 -13.76 20.75 4.36
CA ILE A 12 -13.41 19.61 5.19
C ILE A 12 -11.91 19.82 5.41
N VAL A 13 -11.60 20.45 6.57
CA VAL A 13 -10.24 20.41 7.12
C VAL A 13 -9.86 18.96 7.00
N ALA A 14 -8.80 18.68 6.27
CA ALA A 14 -8.37 17.33 6.00
C ALA A 14 -8.29 16.59 7.32
N ALA A 15 -9.32 15.78 7.63
CA ALA A 15 -9.24 14.87 8.76
C ALA A 15 -7.98 14.03 8.51
N ASP A 16 -7.10 13.98 9.49
CA ASP A 16 -5.89 13.21 9.38
C ASP A 16 -6.28 11.79 8.97
N PHE A 17 -5.60 11.27 7.93
CA PHE A 17 -5.86 9.92 7.47
C PHE A 17 -5.60 8.95 8.62
N SER A 18 -6.58 8.14 8.95
CA SER A 18 -6.44 7.06 9.93
C SER A 18 -7.33 5.88 9.55
N LEU A 19 -6.85 4.69 9.85
CA LEU A 19 -7.61 3.47 9.68
C LEU A 19 -8.35 3.14 10.98
N THR A 20 -9.55 2.60 10.85
CA THR A 20 -10.25 1.98 11.99
C THR A 20 -9.59 0.65 12.37
N ASP A 21 -9.84 0.14 13.55
CA ASP A 21 -9.27 -1.15 14.01
C ASP A 21 -9.64 -2.32 13.09
N VAL A 22 -10.85 -2.30 12.54
CA VAL A 22 -11.28 -3.32 11.57
C VAL A 22 -10.50 -3.20 10.27
N GLN A 23 -10.31 -1.99 9.77
CA GLN A 23 -9.51 -1.74 8.57
C GLN A 23 -8.03 -2.13 8.78
N ARG A 24 -7.43 -1.83 9.94
CA ARG A 24 -6.08 -2.28 10.29
C ARG A 24 -5.94 -3.80 10.27
N LYS A 25 -6.93 -4.53 10.81
CA LYS A 25 -6.96 -5.99 10.75
C LYS A 25 -7.04 -6.51 9.31
N ILE A 26 -7.85 -5.88 8.46
CA ILE A 26 -7.94 -6.22 7.04
C ILE A 26 -6.59 -5.97 6.34
N VAL A 27 -6.00 -4.80 6.52
CA VAL A 27 -4.68 -4.46 5.93
C VAL A 27 -3.63 -5.47 6.38
N SER A 28 -3.62 -5.84 7.67
CA SER A 28 -2.70 -6.86 8.20
C SER A 28 -2.91 -8.23 7.55
N ALA A 29 -4.15 -8.68 7.44
CA ALA A 29 -4.47 -9.96 6.83
C ALA A 29 -4.13 -9.98 5.32
N VAL A 30 -4.45 -8.91 4.60
CA VAL A 30 -4.13 -8.78 3.17
C VAL A 30 -2.61 -8.73 2.94
N ALA A 31 -1.87 -7.97 3.76
CA ALA A 31 -0.41 -7.92 3.69
C ALA A 31 0.21 -9.31 3.90
N GLU A 32 -0.30 -10.07 4.88
CA GLU A 32 0.17 -11.43 5.17
C GLU A 32 -0.19 -12.42 4.06
N HIS A 33 -1.30 -12.22 3.33
CA HIS A 33 -1.60 -13.00 2.13
C HIS A 33 -0.67 -12.68 0.95
N ILE A 34 -0.15 -11.45 0.86
CA ILE A 34 0.80 -11.04 -0.19
C ILE A 34 2.20 -11.58 0.12
N LEU A 35 2.66 -11.45 1.34
CA LEU A 35 3.95 -11.93 1.83
C LEU A 35 3.76 -12.74 3.12
N PRO A 36 3.43 -14.02 2.99
CA PRO A 36 3.15 -14.88 4.14
C PRO A 36 4.43 -15.26 4.89
N ARG A 37 4.28 -15.49 6.19
CA ARG A 37 5.32 -16.12 7.00
C ARG A 37 5.59 -17.52 6.49
N THR A 38 6.85 -17.82 6.23
CA THR A 38 7.33 -19.15 5.84
C THR A 38 8.58 -19.50 6.67
N SER A 39 9.67 -19.90 6.04
CA SER A 39 11.01 -19.92 6.67
C SER A 39 11.59 -18.50 6.84
N THR A 40 10.97 -17.51 6.23
CA THR A 40 11.29 -16.08 6.35
C THR A 40 10.14 -15.36 7.07
N PRO A 41 10.40 -14.19 7.71
CA PRO A 41 9.35 -13.38 8.32
C PRO A 41 8.25 -13.03 7.32
N GLY A 42 6.99 -12.97 7.79
CA GLY A 42 5.86 -12.47 7.00
C GLY A 42 5.75 -10.94 7.06
N ALA A 43 4.77 -10.39 6.34
CA ALA A 43 4.53 -8.95 6.30
C ALA A 43 4.20 -8.37 7.69
N ILE A 44 3.45 -9.11 8.51
CA ILE A 44 3.13 -8.68 9.87
C ILE A 44 4.39 -8.63 10.74
N ASP A 45 5.25 -9.63 10.67
CA ASP A 45 6.51 -9.69 11.42
C ASP A 45 7.45 -8.53 11.06
N ALA A 46 7.40 -8.10 9.81
CA ALA A 46 8.19 -6.99 9.28
C ALA A 46 7.59 -5.59 9.59
N GLY A 47 6.44 -5.52 10.27
CA GLY A 47 5.79 -4.25 10.63
C GLY A 47 5.11 -3.54 9.46
N VAL A 48 4.88 -4.22 8.35
CA VAL A 48 4.31 -3.66 7.12
C VAL A 48 2.97 -2.96 7.32
N PRO A 49 2.00 -3.48 8.13
CA PRO A 49 0.72 -2.80 8.30
C PRO A 49 0.83 -1.38 8.87
N ALA A 50 1.70 -1.18 9.86
CA ALA A 50 1.95 0.15 10.44
C ALA A 50 2.66 1.08 9.43
N PHE A 51 3.60 0.54 8.66
CA PHE A 51 4.27 1.26 7.58
C PHE A 51 3.28 1.75 6.52
N ILE A 52 2.32 0.90 6.10
CA ILE A 52 1.29 1.28 5.12
C ILE A 52 0.45 2.45 5.62
N GLU A 53 -0.01 2.42 6.88
CA GLU A 53 -0.81 3.50 7.46
C GLU A 53 -0.01 4.80 7.49
N LEU A 54 1.24 4.77 7.95
CA LEU A 54 2.13 5.93 7.99
C LEU A 54 2.39 6.51 6.60
N MET A 55 2.71 5.67 5.62
CA MET A 55 2.97 6.12 4.25
C MET A 55 1.74 6.78 3.62
N LEU A 56 0.55 6.19 3.83
CA LEU A 56 -0.69 6.78 3.32
C LEU A 56 -1.00 8.12 3.99
N GLN A 57 -0.72 8.25 5.28
CA GLN A 57 -0.92 9.49 6.02
C GLN A 57 -0.01 10.61 5.51
N ASP A 58 1.29 10.33 5.39
CA ASP A 58 2.32 11.37 5.26
C ASP A 58 2.77 11.60 3.80
N CYS A 59 2.68 10.58 2.95
CA CYS A 59 3.30 10.62 1.61
C CYS A 59 2.30 10.58 0.45
N TYR A 60 1.04 10.19 0.68
CA TYR A 60 0.07 10.02 -0.38
C TYR A 60 -0.97 11.15 -0.40
N LYS A 61 -1.42 11.50 -1.62
CA LYS A 61 -2.45 12.52 -1.82
C LYS A 61 -3.82 12.02 -1.36
N LYS A 62 -4.73 12.94 -1.12
CA LYS A 62 -6.10 12.64 -0.66
C LYS A 62 -6.87 11.69 -1.58
N THR A 63 -6.61 11.74 -2.89
CA THR A 63 -7.21 10.81 -3.87
C THR A 63 -6.81 9.36 -3.64
N GLU A 64 -5.53 9.10 -3.35
CA GLU A 64 -5.02 7.78 -3.04
C GLU A 64 -5.49 7.31 -1.67
N GLN A 65 -5.48 8.19 -0.68
CA GLN A 65 -6.02 7.92 0.65
C GLN A 65 -7.50 7.52 0.57
N TYR A 66 -8.30 8.26 -0.20
CA TYR A 66 -9.71 7.95 -0.41
C TYR A 66 -9.91 6.60 -1.13
N SER A 67 -9.15 6.36 -2.21
CA SER A 67 -9.17 5.09 -2.94
C SER A 67 -8.82 3.90 -2.04
N PHE A 68 -7.84 4.07 -1.15
CA PHE A 68 -7.42 3.04 -0.21
C PHE A 68 -8.53 2.77 0.84
N LEU A 69 -9.10 3.82 1.43
CA LEU A 69 -10.22 3.69 2.38
C LEU A 69 -11.45 3.04 1.75
N LYS A 70 -11.77 3.40 0.51
CA LYS A 70 -12.86 2.77 -0.23
C LYS A 70 -12.62 1.28 -0.40
N GLY A 71 -11.44 0.88 -0.86
CA GLY A 71 -11.12 -0.54 -1.06
C GLY A 71 -11.11 -1.34 0.24
N THR A 72 -10.60 -0.79 1.34
CA THR A 72 -10.70 -1.44 2.65
C THR A 72 -12.13 -1.54 3.13
N ASN A 73 -12.97 -0.51 2.93
CA ASN A 73 -14.40 -0.55 3.28
C ASN A 73 -15.17 -1.58 2.44
N ASP A 74 -14.84 -1.76 1.18
CA ASP A 74 -15.44 -2.79 0.33
C ASP A 74 -15.12 -4.20 0.87
N LEU A 75 -13.91 -4.42 1.37
CA LEU A 75 -13.54 -5.67 2.05
C LEU A 75 -14.25 -5.84 3.40
N VAL A 76 -14.50 -4.76 4.16
CA VAL A 76 -15.33 -4.81 5.37
C VAL A 76 -16.74 -5.26 5.04
N LYS A 77 -17.37 -4.63 4.04
CA LYS A 77 -18.74 -4.98 3.59
C LYS A 77 -18.86 -6.40 3.09
N ALA A 78 -17.81 -6.93 2.48
CA ALA A 78 -17.76 -8.30 1.97
C ALA A 78 -17.41 -9.33 3.06
N ASP A 79 -17.32 -8.91 4.32
CA ASP A 79 -16.95 -9.75 5.48
C ASP A 79 -15.66 -10.56 5.23
N PHE A 80 -14.62 -9.89 4.74
CA PHE A 80 -13.35 -10.51 4.39
C PHE A 80 -12.74 -11.29 5.54
N LEU A 81 -12.78 -10.77 6.75
CA LEU A 81 -12.20 -11.42 7.93
C LEU A 81 -13.00 -12.65 8.40
N GLY A 82 -14.29 -12.71 8.11
CA GLY A 82 -15.15 -13.87 8.42
C GLY A 82 -15.00 -15.02 7.40
N GLN A 83 -14.37 -14.77 6.25
CA GLN A 83 -14.16 -15.80 5.24
C GLN A 83 -13.07 -16.80 5.63
N SER A 84 -13.18 -18.03 5.11
CA SER A 84 -12.08 -18.99 5.19
C SER A 84 -10.85 -18.49 4.43
N ALA A 85 -9.67 -19.03 4.74
CA ALA A 85 -8.42 -18.66 4.05
C ALA A 85 -8.54 -18.81 2.51
N ALA A 86 -9.19 -19.88 2.03
CA ALA A 86 -9.45 -20.07 0.61
C ALA A 86 -10.40 -19.00 0.04
N GLY A 87 -11.43 -18.61 0.79
CA GLY A 87 -12.36 -17.52 0.42
C GLY A 87 -11.64 -16.17 0.34
N GLN A 88 -10.81 -15.84 1.32
CA GLN A 88 -9.98 -14.64 1.30
C GLN A 88 -9.08 -14.57 0.06
N VAL A 89 -8.37 -15.65 -0.25
CA VAL A 89 -7.53 -15.75 -1.45
C VAL A 89 -8.34 -15.58 -2.74
N ALA A 90 -9.53 -16.19 -2.83
CA ALA A 90 -10.41 -16.03 -3.98
C ALA A 90 -10.85 -14.56 -4.18
N MET A 91 -11.21 -13.87 -3.09
CA MET A 91 -11.56 -12.45 -3.13
C MET A 91 -10.37 -11.58 -3.58
N LEU A 92 -9.16 -11.84 -3.09
CA LEU A 92 -7.97 -11.10 -3.48
C LEU A 92 -7.59 -11.34 -4.96
N LYS A 93 -7.76 -12.56 -5.48
CA LYS A 93 -7.58 -12.86 -6.90
C LYS A 93 -8.58 -12.10 -7.79
N LEU A 94 -9.82 -11.98 -7.35
CA LEU A 94 -10.83 -11.17 -8.05
C LEU A 94 -10.46 -9.69 -8.06
N LEU A 95 -10.01 -9.14 -6.94
CA LEU A 95 -9.48 -7.78 -6.86
C LEU A 95 -8.31 -7.57 -7.81
N GLU A 96 -7.39 -8.52 -7.89
CA GLU A 96 -6.24 -8.44 -8.79
C GLU A 96 -6.66 -8.41 -10.26
N SER A 97 -7.60 -9.28 -10.67
CA SER A 97 -8.10 -9.30 -12.06
C SER A 97 -8.79 -7.97 -12.42
N ASN A 98 -9.63 -7.44 -11.54
CA ASN A 98 -10.33 -6.18 -11.75
C ASN A 98 -9.38 -4.97 -11.78
N THR A 99 -8.27 -5.04 -11.05
CA THR A 99 -7.28 -3.95 -10.99
C THR A 99 -6.64 -3.68 -12.34
N LYS A 100 -6.45 -4.68 -13.20
CA LYS A 100 -5.89 -4.50 -14.55
C LYS A 100 -6.72 -3.54 -15.39
N ASP A 101 -8.04 -3.66 -15.35
CA ASP A 101 -8.95 -2.80 -16.10
C ASP A 101 -9.09 -1.42 -15.44
N LEU A 102 -9.10 -1.36 -14.10
CA LEU A 102 -9.08 -0.11 -13.36
C LEU A 102 -7.81 0.70 -13.65
N MET A 103 -6.66 0.05 -13.79
CA MET A 103 -5.39 0.72 -14.11
C MET A 103 -5.38 1.28 -15.53
N LYS A 104 -6.00 0.62 -16.51
CA LYS A 104 -6.18 1.19 -17.86
C LYS A 104 -6.99 2.48 -17.80
N ASN A 105 -8.10 2.47 -17.07
CA ASN A 105 -8.96 3.64 -16.88
C ASN A 105 -8.24 4.77 -16.13
N PHE A 106 -7.43 4.43 -15.12
CA PHE A 106 -6.64 5.37 -14.35
C PHE A 106 -5.62 6.12 -15.23
N SER A 107 -4.90 5.41 -16.09
CA SER A 107 -3.90 6.02 -16.98
C SER A 107 -4.50 6.97 -18.01
N GLN A 108 -5.77 6.76 -18.40
CA GLN A 108 -6.48 7.59 -19.37
C GLN A 108 -7.09 8.86 -18.77
N LYS A 109 -7.39 8.85 -17.45
CA LYS A 109 -8.04 9.96 -16.74
C LYS A 109 -7.13 10.54 -15.66
N LYS A 110 -5.98 11.07 -16.02
CA LYS A 110 -5.15 11.84 -15.07
C LYS A 110 -5.82 13.20 -14.80
N ILE A 111 -6.70 13.24 -13.82
CA ILE A 111 -7.22 14.50 -13.31
C ILE A 111 -6.16 15.07 -12.35
N LYS A 112 -5.67 16.28 -12.66
CA LYS A 112 -4.86 17.05 -11.70
C LYS A 112 -5.79 17.53 -10.60
N VAL A 113 -5.67 16.93 -9.45
CA VAL A 113 -6.51 17.24 -8.29
C VAL A 113 -5.62 17.94 -7.27
N GLY A 114 -6.01 19.13 -6.81
CA GLY A 114 -5.30 19.89 -5.77
C GLY A 114 -5.50 19.32 -4.36
N ASP A 115 -4.83 19.89 -3.36
CA ASP A 115 -4.86 19.38 -1.99
C ASP A 115 -6.16 19.71 -1.22
N ASN A 116 -6.93 20.72 -1.67
CA ASN A 116 -8.23 21.09 -1.10
C ASN A 116 -9.37 20.65 -2.02
N ILE A 117 -9.82 19.42 -1.84
CA ILE A 117 -10.86 18.82 -2.67
C ILE A 117 -12.06 18.52 -1.82
N ASP A 118 -13.26 18.85 -2.31
CA ASP A 118 -14.50 18.43 -1.69
C ASP A 118 -14.73 16.90 -1.85
N LYS A 119 -15.59 16.35 -1.00
CA LYS A 119 -15.87 14.92 -0.97
C LYS A 119 -16.43 14.40 -2.31
N ASP A 120 -17.30 15.17 -2.96
CA ASP A 120 -17.92 14.76 -4.22
C ASP A 120 -16.90 14.72 -5.35
N THR A 121 -15.96 15.66 -5.36
CA THR A 121 -14.82 15.66 -6.30
C THR A 121 -13.88 14.48 -6.04
N LEU A 122 -13.63 14.14 -4.75
CA LEU A 122 -12.82 12.97 -4.39
C LEU A 122 -13.49 11.65 -4.80
N GLU A 123 -14.81 11.53 -4.63
CA GLU A 123 -15.56 10.35 -5.05
C GLU A 123 -15.56 10.16 -6.58
N GLY A 124 -15.51 11.25 -7.33
CA GLY A 124 -15.36 11.26 -8.79
C GLY A 124 -13.92 11.13 -9.27
N ALA A 125 -12.93 11.37 -8.42
CA ALA A 125 -11.52 11.32 -8.77
C ALA A 125 -11.02 9.87 -8.80
N ASN A 126 -10.35 9.48 -9.90
CA ASN A 126 -9.74 8.18 -10.02
C ASN A 126 -8.36 8.20 -9.33
N GLY A 127 -8.30 7.89 -8.06
CA GLY A 127 -7.04 7.57 -7.37
C GLY A 127 -6.47 6.23 -7.87
N VAL A 128 -5.21 5.96 -7.51
CA VAL A 128 -4.61 4.65 -7.78
C VAL A 128 -5.48 3.55 -7.15
N PRO A 129 -5.84 2.48 -7.87
CA PRO A 129 -6.67 1.42 -7.34
C PRO A 129 -6.10 0.79 -6.06
N PHE A 130 -6.97 0.51 -5.09
CA PHE A 130 -6.61 -0.04 -3.77
C PHE A 130 -5.64 -1.21 -3.84
N TRP A 131 -5.93 -2.23 -4.67
CA TRP A 131 -5.08 -3.42 -4.76
C TRP A 131 -3.66 -3.12 -5.23
N ARG A 132 -3.52 -2.14 -6.14
CA ARG A 132 -2.21 -1.69 -6.61
C ARG A 132 -1.43 -1.04 -5.48
N LEU A 133 -2.05 -0.10 -4.75
CA LEU A 133 -1.44 0.56 -3.58
C LEU A 133 -1.06 -0.48 -2.51
N MET A 134 -1.97 -1.40 -2.22
CA MET A 134 -1.75 -2.44 -1.21
C MET A 134 -0.54 -3.31 -1.55
N LYS A 135 -0.41 -3.78 -2.80
CA LYS A 135 0.75 -4.58 -3.23
C LYS A 135 2.04 -3.78 -3.19
N GLU A 136 2.05 -2.57 -3.75
CA GLU A 136 3.25 -1.73 -3.78
C GLU A 136 3.74 -1.39 -2.38
N LEU A 137 2.85 -0.95 -1.50
CA LEU A 137 3.21 -0.59 -0.13
C LEU A 137 3.63 -1.81 0.70
N THR A 138 3.02 -2.98 0.46
CA THR A 138 3.42 -4.22 1.14
C THR A 138 4.85 -4.61 0.73
N LEU A 139 5.15 -4.61 -0.56
CA LEU A 139 6.50 -4.94 -1.05
C LEU A 139 7.52 -3.90 -0.59
N LEU A 140 7.20 -2.61 -0.71
CA LEU A 140 8.08 -1.54 -0.27
C LEU A 140 8.37 -1.67 1.23
N GLY A 141 7.33 -1.76 2.07
CA GLY A 141 7.49 -1.87 3.52
C GLY A 141 8.24 -3.11 3.95
N TYR A 142 8.04 -4.24 3.26
CA TYR A 142 8.75 -5.48 3.57
C TYR A 142 10.25 -5.37 3.24
N TYR A 143 10.60 -5.03 2.01
CA TYR A 143 12.00 -5.02 1.57
C TYR A 143 12.82 -3.87 2.14
N THR A 144 12.19 -2.82 2.66
CA THR A 144 12.86 -1.73 3.38
C THR A 144 12.86 -1.93 4.90
N SER A 145 12.13 -2.93 5.43
CA SER A 145 12.20 -3.27 6.85
C SER A 145 13.49 -4.03 7.16
N GLU A 146 13.98 -3.91 8.39
CA GLU A 146 15.14 -4.66 8.86
C GLU A 146 14.96 -6.17 8.66
N LYS A 147 13.84 -6.74 9.10
CA LYS A 147 13.58 -8.19 9.01
C LYS A 147 13.45 -8.68 7.56
N GLY A 148 12.74 -7.94 6.71
CA GLY A 148 12.57 -8.29 5.31
C GLY A 148 13.87 -8.14 4.51
N ALA A 149 14.62 -7.08 4.77
CA ALA A 149 15.92 -6.86 4.14
C ALA A 149 16.92 -7.97 4.50
N GLN A 150 17.08 -8.29 5.78
CA GLN A 150 17.97 -9.38 6.24
C GLN A 150 17.55 -10.76 5.69
N ALA A 151 16.24 -11.01 5.59
CA ALA A 151 15.75 -12.26 5.01
C ALA A 151 16.00 -12.38 3.50
N SER A 152 15.97 -11.26 2.77
CA SER A 152 15.94 -11.21 1.30
C SER A 152 17.29 -10.91 0.67
N PHE A 153 18.16 -10.14 1.35
CA PHE A 153 19.40 -9.62 0.79
C PHE A 153 20.61 -10.07 1.60
N ILE A 154 21.79 -9.95 0.97
CA ILE A 154 23.08 -10.02 1.64
C ILE A 154 23.55 -8.57 1.82
N TYR A 155 23.71 -8.14 3.08
CA TYR A 155 24.27 -6.83 3.36
C TYR A 155 25.81 -6.89 3.33
N GLU A 156 26.41 -6.16 2.42
CA GLU A 156 27.87 -6.05 2.28
C GLU A 156 28.26 -4.57 2.15
N PRO A 157 28.57 -3.90 3.28
CA PRO A 157 28.83 -2.46 3.30
C PRO A 157 30.07 -2.05 2.52
N THR A 158 31.04 -2.97 2.35
CA THR A 158 32.27 -2.70 1.61
C THR A 158 32.65 -3.94 0.81
N PRO A 159 32.32 -4.00 -0.50
CA PRO A 159 32.75 -5.10 -1.35
C PRO A 159 34.28 -5.23 -1.36
N GLY A 160 34.82 -6.43 -1.04
CA GLY A 160 36.24 -6.67 -0.93
C GLY A 160 36.98 -6.61 -2.27
N LYS A 161 36.25 -6.79 -3.39
CA LYS A 161 36.81 -6.73 -4.75
C LYS A 161 35.73 -6.29 -5.73
N TYR A 162 36.18 -5.66 -6.80
CA TYR A 162 35.36 -5.30 -7.93
C TYR A 162 35.39 -6.40 -8.99
N GLU A 163 34.26 -7.04 -9.25
CA GLU A 163 34.08 -8.03 -10.31
C GLU A 163 33.05 -7.53 -11.32
N LEU A 164 33.50 -7.30 -12.55
CA LEU A 164 32.62 -6.82 -13.64
C LEU A 164 31.56 -7.84 -14.03
N ILE A 165 31.86 -9.12 -13.98
CA ILE A 165 31.00 -10.21 -14.37
C ILE A 165 31.20 -11.34 -13.35
N THR A 166 30.11 -11.76 -12.73
CA THR A 166 30.08 -12.88 -11.79
C THR A 166 28.93 -13.79 -12.14
N ASP A 167 29.15 -15.10 -12.16
CA ASP A 167 28.10 -16.09 -12.37
C ASP A 167 27.14 -16.10 -11.17
N MET A 168 25.87 -15.82 -11.44
CA MET A 168 24.82 -15.85 -10.42
C MET A 168 24.40 -17.29 -10.15
N LYS A 169 24.55 -17.72 -8.89
CA LYS A 169 24.04 -19.02 -8.46
C LYS A 169 22.52 -18.98 -8.29
N PRO A 170 21.77 -20.06 -8.61
CA PRO A 170 20.30 -20.06 -8.52
C PRO A 170 19.74 -19.70 -7.14
N THR A 171 20.50 -19.95 -6.06
CA THR A 171 20.09 -19.67 -4.67
C THR A 171 20.74 -18.42 -4.09
N GLN A 172 21.47 -17.66 -4.90
CA GLN A 172 22.18 -16.47 -4.44
C GLN A 172 21.17 -15.34 -4.19
N LYS A 173 21.21 -14.78 -2.98
CA LYS A 173 20.49 -13.54 -2.67
C LYS A 173 21.16 -12.34 -3.33
N SER A 174 20.37 -11.32 -3.66
CA SER A 174 20.92 -10.04 -4.14
C SER A 174 21.69 -9.33 -3.03
N PHE A 175 22.73 -8.59 -3.40
CA PHE A 175 23.47 -7.75 -2.48
C PHE A 175 22.70 -6.44 -2.24
N MET A 176 22.82 -5.92 -1.02
CA MET A 176 22.38 -4.60 -0.61
C MET A 176 23.57 -3.84 -0.04
N TYR A 177 23.83 -2.63 -0.55
CA TYR A 177 24.92 -1.74 -0.19
C TYR A 177 24.43 -0.58 0.64
#